data_5219d4076ef95ad3b8a74af12ef3a00b
#
_entry.id   5219d4076ef95ad3b8a74af12ef3a00b
#
_cell.length_a   1.000
_cell.length_b   1.000
_cell.length_c   1.000
_cell.angle_alpha   90.00
_cell.angle_beta   90.00
_cell.angle_gamma   90.00
#
_symmetry.space_group_name_H-M   'P 1'
#
loop_
_entity.id
_entity.type
_entity.pdbx_description
1 polymer ?
#
loop_
_entity_poly.entity_id
_entity_poly.type
_entity_poly.pdbx_seq_one_letter_code
_entity_poly.pdbx_strand_id
1 'polypeptide(L)'
;IGDLVIGALGKRAATLEVVGDWNHTGVNGEMHALTGAGLFGLATSMSTWLLPLTPIRYRGHVTRADQKVTMRDFVETLPSTTPDAPVILVVGTSMSAGKTTAARIVVRMLAERGLRVVATKLTGAARYRDILSCLDVGADYVLDFVDAGLPSTVCPATRYAAALDHLLTRIAMLKPDVIVAEAGASPMEPYNGATACDRLKPLVTLSILCASDPYAVLGVQNAFQLRPDIVAGPAANTTAAVELVKKLTGVRALNLRDAGAAEELRMLLDRKIVAPLQT
;
A
#
# COMPACT_ATOMS: atom_id res chain seq x y z
N ILE A 1 -14.10 11.77 25.82
CA ILE A 1 -15.19 10.82 26.13
C ILE A 1 -16.51 11.52 25.79
N GLY A 2 -17.44 10.81 25.12
CA GLY A 2 -18.75 11.35 24.74
C GLY A 2 -18.84 11.87 23.30
N ASP A 3 -17.74 11.99 22.57
CA ASP A 3 -17.75 12.40 21.17
C ASP A 3 -18.33 11.30 20.27
N LEU A 4 -19.06 11.71 19.25
CA LEU A 4 -19.55 10.83 18.19
C LEU A 4 -18.58 10.86 17.03
N VAL A 5 -18.18 9.67 16.57
CA VAL A 5 -17.29 9.52 15.41
C VAL A 5 -17.94 8.62 14.36
N ILE A 6 -17.69 8.90 13.10
CA ILE A 6 -18.13 8.10 11.97
C ILE A 6 -16.92 7.36 11.42
N GLY A 7 -17.08 6.08 11.14
CA GLY A 7 -16.04 5.26 10.54
C GLY A 7 -16.62 4.02 9.89
N ALA A 8 -15.74 3.21 9.34
CA ALA A 8 -16.10 1.99 8.63
C ALA A 8 -15.78 0.74 9.45
N LEU A 9 -16.71 -0.19 9.50
CA LEU A 9 -16.50 -1.51 10.08
C LEU A 9 -15.60 -2.35 9.15
N GLY A 10 -14.53 -2.93 9.69
CA GLY A 10 -13.61 -3.70 8.86
C GLY A 10 -12.64 -4.56 9.65
N LYS A 11 -11.67 -5.12 8.93
CA LYS A 11 -10.64 -6.00 9.47
C LYS A 11 -9.26 -5.40 9.31
N ARG A 12 -8.43 -5.55 10.31
CA ARG A 12 -7.00 -5.28 10.25
C ARG A 12 -6.25 -6.56 10.59
N ALA A 13 -5.25 -6.91 9.77
CA ALA A 13 -4.45 -8.11 9.95
C ALA A 13 -2.95 -7.78 9.93
N ALA A 14 -2.56 -6.70 10.61
CA ALA A 14 -1.17 -6.28 10.73
C ALA A 14 -0.48 -7.16 11.79
N THR A 15 0.08 -8.28 11.35
CA THR A 15 0.59 -9.37 12.19
C THR A 15 1.60 -8.91 13.25
N LEU A 16 2.43 -7.92 12.93
CA LEU A 16 3.44 -7.39 13.85
C LEU A 16 2.96 -6.16 14.66
N GLU A 17 1.74 -5.69 14.43
CA GLU A 17 1.18 -4.52 15.12
C GLU A 17 -0.15 -4.83 15.80
N VAL A 18 -1.25 -4.85 15.03
CA VAL A 18 -2.61 -5.05 15.52
C VAL A 18 -3.39 -5.93 14.55
N VAL A 19 -4.01 -6.95 15.10
CA VAL A 19 -5.04 -7.76 14.43
C VAL A 19 -6.39 -7.45 15.08
N GLY A 20 -7.40 -7.23 14.26
CA GLY A 20 -8.76 -6.96 14.75
C GLY A 20 -9.82 -7.17 13.67
N ASP A 21 -11.04 -7.49 14.12
CA ASP A 21 -12.16 -7.81 13.26
C ASP A 21 -13.46 -7.27 13.85
N TRP A 22 -14.24 -6.55 13.04
CA TRP A 22 -15.53 -6.05 13.46
C TRP A 22 -16.56 -7.17 13.76
N ASN A 23 -16.41 -8.36 13.16
CA ASN A 23 -17.28 -9.51 13.42
C ASN A 23 -17.17 -10.05 14.86
N HIS A 24 -16.11 -9.72 15.57
CA HIS A 24 -15.92 -10.10 16.98
C HIS A 24 -16.51 -9.08 17.96
N THR A 25 -17.10 -8.00 17.48
CA THR A 25 -17.80 -7.01 18.34
C THR A 25 -18.95 -7.71 19.06
N GLY A 26 -18.88 -7.73 20.38
CA GLY A 26 -19.90 -8.38 21.23
C GLY A 26 -21.20 -7.56 21.33
N VAL A 27 -22.16 -8.13 22.08
CA VAL A 27 -23.47 -7.49 22.30
C VAL A 27 -23.37 -6.10 22.96
N ASN A 28 -22.30 -5.82 23.68
CA ASN A 28 -22.05 -4.50 24.30
C ASN A 28 -21.63 -3.44 23.31
N GLY A 29 -21.37 -3.81 22.05
CA GLY A 29 -20.91 -2.89 20.99
C GLY A 29 -19.50 -2.33 21.23
N GLU A 30 -18.69 -2.96 22.08
CA GLU A 30 -17.33 -2.52 22.35
C GLU A 30 -16.40 -2.90 21.19
N MET A 31 -15.58 -1.95 20.78
CA MET A 31 -14.59 -2.09 19.71
C MET A 31 -13.47 -1.06 19.89
N HIS A 32 -12.56 -1.02 18.94
CA HIS A 32 -11.42 -0.10 18.93
C HIS A 32 -11.31 0.62 17.58
N ALA A 33 -10.70 1.79 17.60
CA ALA A 33 -10.17 2.40 16.40
C ALA A 33 -8.92 1.62 15.96
N LEU A 34 -9.09 0.69 15.01
CA LEU A 34 -7.99 -0.14 14.51
C LEU A 34 -6.96 0.64 13.70
N THR A 35 -7.37 1.78 13.11
CA THR A 35 -6.48 2.76 12.45
C THR A 35 -6.94 4.18 12.74
N GLY A 36 -6.04 5.14 12.65
CA GLY A 36 -6.38 6.56 12.75
C GLY A 36 -7.23 7.11 11.60
N ALA A 37 -7.52 6.30 10.58
CA ALA A 37 -8.38 6.66 9.45
C ALA A 37 -9.84 6.19 9.62
N GLY A 38 -10.24 5.78 10.83
CA GLY A 38 -11.63 5.40 11.10
C GLY A 38 -12.01 3.98 10.69
N LEU A 39 -11.07 3.06 10.68
CA LEU A 39 -11.35 1.63 10.59
C LEU A 39 -11.68 1.10 12.00
N PHE A 40 -12.87 0.55 12.19
CA PHE A 40 -13.38 0.11 13.48
C PHE A 40 -13.58 -1.41 13.54
N GLY A 41 -13.21 -2.01 14.67
CA GLY A 41 -13.38 -3.43 14.97
C GLY A 41 -12.82 -3.77 16.35
N LEU A 42 -13.05 -4.97 16.83
CA LEU A 42 -12.46 -5.45 18.09
C LEU A 42 -11.03 -5.93 17.84
N ALA A 43 -10.06 -5.36 18.55
CA ALA A 43 -8.69 -5.84 18.51
C ALA A 43 -8.61 -7.20 19.22
N THR A 44 -8.08 -8.21 18.53
CA THR A 44 -7.92 -9.58 19.03
C THR A 44 -6.48 -9.92 19.39
N SER A 45 -5.52 -9.18 18.81
CA SER A 45 -4.10 -9.27 19.12
C SER A 45 -3.45 -7.90 18.90
N MET A 46 -2.54 -7.53 19.80
CA MET A 46 -1.83 -6.26 19.72
C MET A 46 -0.41 -6.41 20.25
N SER A 47 0.55 -5.82 19.56
CA SER A 47 1.94 -5.72 20.02
C SER A 47 2.03 -4.90 21.29
N THR A 48 2.82 -5.37 22.25
CA THR A 48 3.10 -4.65 23.51
C THR A 48 3.89 -3.34 23.30
N TRP A 49 4.46 -3.12 22.13
CA TRP A 49 5.21 -1.90 21.79
C TRP A 49 4.32 -0.77 21.32
N LEU A 50 3.05 -1.06 21.06
CA LEU A 50 2.09 -0.04 20.63
C LEU A 50 1.38 0.57 21.84
N LEU A 51 1.04 1.86 21.70
CA LEU A 51 0.12 2.50 22.64
C LEU A 51 -1.27 1.84 22.56
N PRO A 52 -2.01 1.82 23.68
CA PRO A 52 -3.37 1.31 23.69
C PRO A 52 -4.23 1.97 22.61
N LEU A 53 -5.04 1.17 21.93
CA LEU A 53 -5.99 1.67 20.94
C LEU A 53 -7.11 2.48 21.63
N THR A 54 -7.62 3.46 20.93
CA THR A 54 -8.79 4.22 21.42
C THR A 54 -10.00 3.30 21.48
N PRO A 55 -10.58 3.07 22.69
CA PRO A 55 -11.80 2.30 22.81
C PRO A 55 -12.98 3.13 22.30
N ILE A 56 -13.87 2.48 21.59
CA ILE A 56 -15.11 3.07 21.05
C ILE A 56 -16.27 2.13 21.30
N ARG A 57 -17.48 2.69 21.26
CA ARG A 57 -18.70 1.90 21.39
C ARG A 57 -19.59 2.13 20.19
N TYR A 58 -20.00 1.06 19.55
CA TYR A 58 -20.96 1.10 18.46
C TYR A 58 -22.31 1.66 18.93
N ARG A 59 -22.86 2.63 18.23
CA ARG A 59 -24.15 3.28 18.51
C ARG A 59 -25.19 2.97 17.46
N GLY A 60 -24.78 2.69 16.23
CA GLY A 60 -25.68 2.44 15.12
C GLY A 60 -25.00 2.66 13.77
N HIS A 61 -25.72 2.42 12.71
CA HIS A 61 -25.30 2.75 11.35
C HIS A 61 -25.75 4.16 10.98
N VAL A 62 -24.95 4.83 10.14
CA VAL A 62 -25.41 6.02 9.42
C VAL A 62 -26.49 5.59 8.43
N THR A 63 -27.61 6.31 8.38
CA THR A 63 -28.70 6.04 7.44
C THR A 63 -28.98 7.28 6.58
N ARG A 64 -29.48 7.04 5.39
CA ARG A 64 -30.06 8.05 4.49
C ARG A 64 -31.38 7.51 3.94
N ALA A 65 -32.49 8.21 4.19
CA ALA A 65 -33.83 7.74 3.84
C ALA A 65 -34.08 6.28 4.29
N ASP A 66 -33.81 6.01 5.56
CA ASP A 66 -33.95 4.71 6.25
C ASP A 66 -33.10 3.55 5.67
N GLN A 67 -32.25 3.83 4.69
CA GLN A 67 -31.27 2.87 4.14
C GLN A 67 -29.91 3.05 4.80
N LYS A 68 -29.22 1.96 5.11
CA LYS A 68 -27.86 1.99 5.64
C LYS A 68 -26.91 2.57 4.59
N VAL A 69 -26.14 3.58 5.00
CA VAL A 69 -25.08 4.14 4.18
C VAL A 69 -23.84 3.25 4.29
N THR A 70 -23.25 2.91 3.16
CA THR A 70 -22.03 2.13 3.05
C THR A 70 -20.96 2.88 2.25
N MET A 71 -19.71 2.48 2.35
CA MET A 71 -18.64 3.10 1.54
C MET A 71 -18.88 2.93 0.03
N ARG A 72 -19.61 1.89 -0.39
CA ARG A 72 -19.96 1.65 -1.81
C ARG A 72 -20.88 2.73 -2.37
N ASP A 73 -21.69 3.36 -1.55
CA ASP A 73 -22.64 4.41 -1.97
C ASP A 73 -21.91 5.68 -2.43
N PHE A 74 -20.61 5.76 -2.20
CA PHE A 74 -19.73 6.86 -2.60
C PHE A 74 -18.80 6.48 -3.77
N VAL A 75 -18.92 5.26 -4.30
CA VAL A 75 -18.13 4.79 -5.43
C VAL A 75 -18.87 5.08 -6.72
N GLU A 76 -18.26 5.89 -7.59
CA GLU A 76 -18.83 6.23 -8.88
C GLU A 76 -18.88 5.02 -9.82
N THR A 77 -19.88 4.96 -10.67
CA THR A 77 -19.92 3.98 -11.76
C THR A 77 -19.08 4.51 -12.92
N LEU A 78 -18.03 3.78 -13.29
CA LEU A 78 -17.09 4.17 -14.34
C LEU A 78 -17.11 3.16 -15.49
N PRO A 79 -16.89 3.61 -16.74
CA PRO A 79 -16.65 2.70 -17.85
C PRO A 79 -15.34 1.95 -17.62
N SER A 80 -15.32 0.64 -17.82
CA SER A 80 -14.13 -0.18 -17.61
C SER A 80 -13.01 0.23 -18.56
N THR A 81 -11.86 0.61 -18.00
CA THR A 81 -10.62 0.85 -18.75
C THR A 81 -9.42 0.45 -17.89
N THR A 82 -8.29 0.18 -18.52
CA THR A 82 -7.03 -0.17 -17.85
C THR A 82 -5.98 0.89 -18.16
N PRO A 83 -5.11 1.24 -17.20
CA PRO A 83 -4.00 2.12 -17.48
C PRO A 83 -3.00 1.43 -18.43
N ASP A 84 -2.38 2.23 -19.27
CA ASP A 84 -1.27 1.84 -20.16
C ASP A 84 0.08 2.38 -19.68
N ALA A 85 0.06 3.26 -18.69
CA ALA A 85 1.26 3.84 -18.10
C ALA A 85 2.13 2.80 -17.36
N PRO A 86 3.47 2.95 -17.42
CA PRO A 86 4.39 2.08 -16.71
C PRO A 86 4.16 2.15 -15.19
N VAL A 87 4.28 0.99 -14.52
CA VAL A 87 4.10 0.85 -13.08
C VAL A 87 5.43 0.61 -12.40
N ILE A 88 5.72 1.40 -11.37
CA ILE A 88 6.74 1.11 -10.37
C ILE A 88 6.05 0.48 -9.17
N LEU A 89 6.26 -0.83 -8.98
CA LEU A 89 5.63 -1.59 -7.92
C LEU A 89 6.53 -1.64 -6.68
N VAL A 90 6.02 -1.13 -5.56
CA VAL A 90 6.69 -1.18 -4.25
C VAL A 90 5.99 -2.20 -3.38
N VAL A 91 6.67 -3.29 -3.07
CA VAL A 91 6.18 -4.35 -2.17
C VAL A 91 7.01 -4.39 -0.89
N GLY A 92 6.55 -5.12 0.12
CA GLY A 92 7.30 -5.24 1.37
C GLY A 92 7.20 -6.62 2.00
N THR A 93 8.15 -6.93 2.86
CA THR A 93 8.15 -8.18 3.64
C THR A 93 7.21 -8.10 4.84
N SER A 94 6.89 -6.89 5.31
CA SER A 94 6.04 -6.64 6.48
C SER A 94 5.56 -5.20 6.52
N MET A 95 4.70 -4.88 7.48
CA MET A 95 4.47 -3.48 7.86
C MET A 95 5.80 -2.86 8.36
N SER A 96 5.95 -1.55 8.19
CA SER A 96 7.16 -0.81 8.60
C SER A 96 8.46 -1.20 7.89
N ALA A 97 8.44 -2.03 6.83
CA ALA A 97 9.60 -2.38 6.01
C ALA A 97 10.13 -1.22 5.13
N GLY A 98 9.52 -0.04 5.18
CA GLY A 98 9.98 1.15 4.46
C GLY A 98 9.33 1.42 3.11
N LYS A 99 8.24 0.72 2.75
CA LYS A 99 7.51 0.88 1.48
C LYS A 99 7.12 2.32 1.19
N THR A 100 6.39 2.96 2.10
CA THR A 100 5.93 4.34 1.93
C THR A 100 7.10 5.32 1.79
N THR A 101 8.21 5.08 2.48
CA THR A 101 9.44 5.88 2.32
C THR A 101 10.03 5.71 0.91
N ALA A 102 10.12 4.47 0.41
CA ALA A 102 10.61 4.19 -0.93
C ALA A 102 9.68 4.80 -1.99
N ALA A 103 8.36 4.63 -1.86
CA ALA A 103 7.37 5.22 -2.76
C ALA A 103 7.52 6.75 -2.83
N ARG A 104 7.64 7.44 -1.68
CA ARG A 104 7.84 8.89 -1.62
C ARG A 104 9.12 9.35 -2.33
N ILE A 105 10.23 8.63 -2.12
CA ILE A 105 11.51 8.94 -2.80
C ILE A 105 11.35 8.81 -4.31
N VAL A 106 10.73 7.73 -4.78
CA VAL A 106 10.46 7.50 -6.20
C VAL A 106 9.54 8.57 -6.78
N VAL A 107 8.42 8.86 -6.11
CA VAL A 107 7.47 9.92 -6.53
C VAL A 107 8.19 11.25 -6.69
N ARG A 108 8.97 11.67 -5.68
CA ARG A 108 9.72 12.93 -5.74
C ARG A 108 10.67 12.97 -6.93
N MET A 109 11.44 11.91 -7.17
CA MET A 109 12.39 11.83 -8.27
C MET A 109 11.71 11.92 -9.66
N LEU A 110 10.50 11.39 -9.80
CA LEU A 110 9.72 11.44 -11.04
C LEU A 110 9.05 12.81 -11.22
N ALA A 111 8.49 13.40 -10.15
CA ALA A 111 7.92 14.72 -10.15
C ALA A 111 8.97 15.81 -10.49
N GLU A 112 10.21 15.68 -9.98
CA GLU A 112 11.34 16.57 -10.34
C GLU A 112 11.69 16.53 -11.84
N ARG A 113 11.23 15.50 -12.57
CA ARG A 113 11.37 15.37 -14.04
C ARG A 113 10.15 15.91 -14.83
N GLY A 114 9.18 16.45 -14.14
CA GLY A 114 7.95 16.99 -14.74
C GLY A 114 6.97 15.93 -15.22
N LEU A 115 7.12 14.67 -14.79
CA LEU A 115 6.17 13.60 -15.13
C LEU A 115 4.90 13.75 -14.30
N ARG A 116 3.75 13.44 -14.90
CA ARG A 116 2.47 13.30 -14.21
C ARG A 116 2.45 11.97 -13.46
N VAL A 117 2.62 12.06 -12.15
CA VAL A 117 2.74 10.90 -11.26
C VAL A 117 1.42 10.63 -10.55
N VAL A 118 0.88 9.43 -10.69
CA VAL A 118 -0.18 8.93 -9.81
C VAL A 118 0.43 7.96 -8.81
N ALA A 119 0.31 8.27 -7.51
CA ALA A 119 0.68 7.34 -6.45
C ALA A 119 -0.56 6.60 -5.94
N THR A 120 -0.45 5.30 -5.74
CA THR A 120 -1.58 4.50 -5.29
C THR A 120 -1.17 3.45 -4.26
N LYS A 121 -2.05 3.24 -3.26
CA LYS A 121 -1.93 2.14 -2.32
C LYS A 121 -2.96 1.08 -2.65
N LEU A 122 -2.48 -0.07 -3.11
CA LEU A 122 -3.33 -1.14 -3.63
C LEU A 122 -3.94 -1.99 -2.53
N THR A 123 -3.19 -2.23 -1.45
CA THR A 123 -3.59 -3.18 -0.39
C THR A 123 -3.23 -2.67 1.00
N GLY A 124 -3.95 -3.15 2.02
CA GLY A 124 -3.72 -2.83 3.42
C GLY A 124 -4.98 -2.46 4.18
N ALA A 125 -4.82 -1.84 5.33
CA ALA A 125 -5.85 -1.14 6.08
C ALA A 125 -5.73 0.37 5.83
N ALA A 126 -6.85 1.08 5.76
CA ALA A 126 -6.90 2.51 5.50
C ALA A 126 -6.00 3.28 6.48
N ARG A 127 -5.09 4.06 5.92
CA ARG A 127 -4.17 4.95 6.64
C ARG A 127 -3.95 6.20 5.81
N TYR A 128 -4.71 7.22 6.09
CA TYR A 128 -4.74 8.44 5.30
C TYR A 128 -3.37 9.07 5.08
N ARG A 129 -2.52 9.05 6.10
CA ARG A 129 -1.17 9.58 6.04
C ARG A 129 -0.29 8.94 4.97
N ASP A 130 -0.50 7.66 4.64
CA ASP A 130 0.37 6.95 3.71
C ASP A 130 0.26 7.55 2.31
N ILE A 131 -0.98 7.76 1.81
CA ILE A 131 -1.20 8.33 0.47
C ILE A 131 -0.91 9.84 0.43
N LEU A 132 -1.32 10.60 1.46
CA LEU A 132 -1.06 12.04 1.51
C LEU A 132 0.43 12.35 1.50
N SER A 133 1.25 11.51 2.13
CA SER A 133 2.70 11.70 2.10
C SER A 133 3.33 11.60 0.71
N CYS A 134 2.67 10.95 -0.25
CA CYS A 134 3.08 10.95 -1.65
C CYS A 134 2.65 12.26 -2.36
N LEU A 135 1.49 12.79 -2.00
CA LEU A 135 1.06 14.11 -2.48
C LEU A 135 2.02 15.21 -2.02
N ASP A 136 2.44 15.18 -0.75
CA ASP A 136 3.39 16.13 -0.16
C ASP A 136 4.75 16.19 -0.87
N VAL A 137 5.12 15.14 -1.60
CA VAL A 137 6.41 15.05 -2.33
C VAL A 137 6.26 15.19 -3.84
N GLY A 138 5.06 15.56 -4.33
CA GLY A 138 4.83 15.97 -5.70
C GLY A 138 4.09 14.96 -6.59
N ALA A 139 3.39 13.98 -6.04
CA ALA A 139 2.42 13.23 -6.83
C ALA A 139 1.29 14.17 -7.28
N ASP A 140 0.88 14.10 -8.55
CA ASP A 140 -0.25 14.88 -9.06
C ASP A 140 -1.58 14.39 -8.50
N TYR A 141 -1.70 13.08 -8.33
CA TYR A 141 -2.88 12.43 -7.75
C TYR A 141 -2.47 11.29 -6.85
N VAL A 142 -3.29 11.09 -5.81
CA VAL A 142 -3.16 9.93 -4.91
C VAL A 142 -4.51 9.25 -4.78
N LEU A 143 -4.51 7.92 -4.88
CA LEU A 143 -5.69 7.08 -4.78
C LEU A 143 -5.37 5.83 -3.96
N ASP A 144 -6.36 5.28 -3.26
CA ASP A 144 -6.22 3.99 -2.62
C ASP A 144 -7.51 3.16 -2.70
N PHE A 145 -7.51 1.98 -2.11
CA PHE A 145 -8.67 1.08 -2.08
C PHE A 145 -9.89 1.67 -1.33
N VAL A 146 -9.72 2.76 -0.56
CA VAL A 146 -10.83 3.50 0.06
C VAL A 146 -11.67 4.18 -1.02
N ASP A 147 -11.03 4.72 -2.05
CA ASP A 147 -11.69 5.31 -3.22
C ASP A 147 -12.53 4.29 -4.02
N ALA A 148 -12.22 3.00 -3.84
CA ALA A 148 -12.99 1.89 -4.41
C ALA A 148 -13.96 1.24 -3.39
N GLY A 149 -14.27 1.93 -2.28
CA GLY A 149 -15.26 1.54 -1.29
C GLY A 149 -14.81 0.44 -0.31
N LEU A 150 -13.52 0.27 -0.11
CA LEU A 150 -12.97 -0.69 0.86
C LEU A 150 -12.28 0.03 2.02
N PRO A 151 -12.66 -0.22 3.29
CA PRO A 151 -11.93 0.31 4.44
C PRO A 151 -10.65 -0.48 4.73
N SER A 152 -10.57 -1.69 4.21
CA SER A 152 -9.43 -2.62 4.28
C SER A 152 -9.55 -3.63 3.15
N THR A 153 -8.42 -4.12 2.67
CA THR A 153 -8.39 -5.16 1.64
C THR A 153 -8.40 -6.58 2.23
N VAL A 154 -8.59 -6.73 3.55
CA VAL A 154 -8.92 -8.02 4.18
C VAL A 154 -10.39 -8.34 3.91
N CYS A 155 -10.67 -8.81 2.71
CA CYS A 155 -12.01 -9.16 2.24
C CYS A 155 -11.92 -10.31 1.22
N PRO A 156 -13.04 -10.92 0.79
CA PRO A 156 -13.05 -11.95 -0.25
C PRO A 156 -12.34 -11.48 -1.52
N ALA A 157 -11.55 -12.36 -2.14
CA ALA A 157 -10.73 -12.04 -3.32
C ALA A 157 -11.54 -11.47 -4.49
N THR A 158 -12.78 -11.96 -4.70
CA THR A 158 -13.68 -11.44 -5.74
C THR A 158 -14.10 -10.00 -5.48
N ARG A 159 -14.36 -9.64 -4.22
CA ARG A 159 -14.68 -8.26 -3.83
C ARG A 159 -13.48 -7.35 -4.02
N TYR A 160 -12.30 -7.83 -3.64
CA TYR A 160 -11.06 -7.10 -3.82
C TYR A 160 -10.75 -6.88 -5.31
N ALA A 161 -10.85 -7.92 -6.14
CA ALA A 161 -10.60 -7.81 -7.58
C ALA A 161 -11.48 -6.74 -8.24
N ALA A 162 -12.78 -6.72 -7.93
CA ALA A 162 -13.69 -5.69 -8.45
C ALA A 162 -13.30 -4.27 -7.99
N ALA A 163 -12.88 -4.10 -6.73
CA ALA A 163 -12.41 -2.82 -6.22
C ALA A 163 -11.09 -2.40 -6.86
N LEU A 164 -10.16 -3.34 -7.09
CA LEU A 164 -8.91 -3.09 -7.78
C LEU A 164 -9.14 -2.67 -9.23
N ASP A 165 -10.03 -3.34 -9.96
CA ASP A 165 -10.38 -2.96 -11.34
C ASP A 165 -10.99 -1.56 -11.40
N HIS A 166 -11.85 -1.20 -10.42
CA HIS A 166 -12.37 0.15 -10.30
C HIS A 166 -11.26 1.18 -10.03
N LEU A 167 -10.34 0.90 -9.11
CA LEU A 167 -9.22 1.76 -8.79
C LEU A 167 -8.31 1.98 -10.02
N LEU A 168 -7.98 0.91 -10.73
CA LEU A 168 -7.19 0.99 -11.97
C LEU A 168 -7.91 1.78 -13.06
N THR A 169 -9.23 1.65 -13.18
CA THR A 169 -10.04 2.47 -14.08
C THR A 169 -9.93 3.96 -13.74
N ARG A 170 -10.06 4.33 -12.47
CA ARG A 170 -9.87 5.73 -12.04
C ARG A 170 -8.48 6.25 -12.36
N ILE A 171 -7.45 5.44 -12.11
CA ILE A 171 -6.07 5.80 -12.45
C ILE A 171 -5.90 6.03 -13.96
N ALA A 172 -6.46 5.15 -14.80
CA ALA A 172 -6.39 5.29 -16.26
C ALA A 172 -7.02 6.60 -16.76
N MET A 173 -8.15 7.00 -16.16
CA MET A 173 -8.83 8.27 -16.51
C MET A 173 -7.99 9.52 -16.20
N LEU A 174 -7.07 9.43 -15.26
CA LEU A 174 -6.14 10.53 -14.92
C LEU A 174 -5.00 10.67 -15.93
N LYS A 175 -4.82 9.70 -16.83
CA LYS A 175 -3.78 9.69 -17.87
C LYS A 175 -2.38 9.97 -17.30
N PRO A 176 -1.89 9.20 -16.32
CA PRO A 176 -0.56 9.40 -15.77
C PRO A 176 0.52 9.07 -16.79
N ASP A 177 1.70 9.70 -16.65
CA ASP A 177 2.92 9.28 -17.33
C ASP A 177 3.53 8.05 -16.64
N VAL A 178 3.32 7.95 -15.33
CA VAL A 178 3.83 6.84 -14.52
C VAL A 178 2.97 6.62 -13.27
N ILE A 179 2.84 5.36 -12.86
CA ILE A 179 2.13 4.95 -11.65
C ILE A 179 3.13 4.42 -10.63
N VAL A 180 3.12 4.98 -9.41
CA VAL A 180 3.86 4.43 -8.26
C VAL A 180 2.87 3.69 -7.37
N ALA A 181 2.91 2.37 -7.40
CA ALA A 181 1.94 1.49 -6.75
C ALA A 181 2.55 0.80 -5.52
N GLU A 182 2.02 1.09 -4.32
CA GLU A 182 2.40 0.40 -3.09
C GLU A 182 1.45 -0.78 -2.83
N ALA A 183 1.97 -2.01 -2.83
CA ALA A 183 1.28 -3.15 -2.24
C ALA A 183 1.58 -3.18 -0.74
N GLY A 184 0.63 -2.68 0.06
CA GLY A 184 0.77 -2.56 1.51
C GLY A 184 0.85 -3.90 2.22
N ALA A 185 1.43 -3.91 3.43
CA ALA A 185 1.79 -5.09 4.21
C ALA A 185 2.73 -6.04 3.44
N SER A 186 2.55 -7.34 3.54
CA SER A 186 3.28 -8.36 2.77
C SER A 186 2.32 -9.07 1.82
N PRO A 187 2.78 -9.58 0.66
CA PRO A 187 1.95 -10.45 -0.17
C PRO A 187 1.43 -11.69 0.58
N MET A 188 2.11 -12.13 1.64
CA MET A 188 1.73 -13.28 2.47
C MET A 188 0.63 -12.97 3.49
N GLU A 189 0.42 -11.70 3.84
CA GLU A 189 -0.64 -11.30 4.76
C GLU A 189 -2.00 -11.25 4.03
N PRO A 190 -3.13 -11.44 4.73
CA PRO A 190 -4.45 -11.64 4.11
C PRO A 190 -5.06 -10.34 3.54
N TYR A 191 -4.23 -9.50 2.92
CA TYR A 191 -4.63 -8.24 2.30
C TYR A 191 -4.81 -8.32 0.77
N ASN A 192 -4.88 -9.52 0.20
CA ASN A 192 -4.96 -9.73 -1.25
C ASN A 192 -3.73 -9.21 -2.05
N GLY A 193 -2.56 -9.15 -1.41
CA GLY A 193 -1.33 -8.65 -2.05
C GLY A 193 -0.91 -9.45 -3.27
N ALA A 194 -1.05 -10.78 -3.25
CA ALA A 194 -0.78 -11.63 -4.40
C ALA A 194 -1.67 -11.27 -5.60
N THR A 195 -2.97 -11.10 -5.39
CA THR A 195 -3.92 -10.68 -6.44
C THR A 195 -3.54 -9.32 -7.03
N ALA A 196 -3.10 -8.37 -6.19
CA ALA A 196 -2.64 -7.07 -6.68
C ALA A 196 -1.39 -7.20 -7.55
N CYS A 197 -0.39 -7.96 -7.10
CA CYS A 197 0.85 -8.18 -7.84
C CYS A 197 0.59 -8.87 -9.20
N ASP A 198 -0.24 -9.91 -9.22
CA ASP A 198 -0.58 -10.63 -10.44
C ASP A 198 -1.32 -9.75 -11.45
N ARG A 199 -2.24 -8.90 -10.96
CA ARG A 199 -3.02 -7.99 -11.82
C ARG A 199 -2.15 -6.91 -12.45
N LEU A 200 -1.15 -6.41 -11.74
CA LEU A 200 -0.27 -5.36 -12.25
C LEU A 200 0.95 -5.90 -13.02
N LYS A 201 1.25 -7.17 -12.91
CA LYS A 201 2.44 -7.80 -13.50
C LYS A 201 2.71 -7.39 -14.96
N PRO A 202 1.71 -7.30 -15.87
CA PRO A 202 1.95 -6.88 -17.25
C PRO A 202 2.42 -5.42 -17.40
N LEU A 203 2.13 -4.57 -16.43
CA LEU A 203 2.42 -3.12 -16.45
C LEU A 203 3.68 -2.77 -15.66
N VAL A 204 4.20 -3.71 -14.83
CA VAL A 204 5.34 -3.45 -13.96
C VAL A 204 6.63 -3.33 -14.78
N THR A 205 7.18 -2.12 -14.79
CA THR A 205 8.46 -1.81 -15.43
C THR A 205 9.62 -1.84 -14.45
N LEU A 206 9.34 -1.53 -13.17
CA LEU A 206 10.32 -1.57 -12.09
C LEU A 206 9.65 -2.09 -10.81
N SER A 207 10.33 -2.99 -10.11
CA SER A 207 9.87 -3.53 -8.82
C SER A 207 10.88 -3.28 -7.70
N ILE A 208 10.39 -2.78 -6.57
CA ILE A 208 11.18 -2.49 -5.36
C ILE A 208 10.63 -3.31 -4.21
N LEU A 209 11.45 -4.21 -3.65
CA LEU A 209 11.12 -4.94 -2.43
C LEU A 209 11.72 -4.24 -1.23
N CYS A 210 10.88 -3.68 -0.36
CA CYS A 210 11.30 -3.17 0.94
C CYS A 210 11.29 -4.30 1.96
N ALA A 211 12.42 -4.59 2.56
CA ALA A 211 12.58 -5.70 3.48
C ALA A 211 13.08 -5.26 4.86
N SER A 212 12.61 -5.95 5.90
CA SER A 212 13.03 -5.73 7.28
C SER A 212 14.49 -6.11 7.53
N ASP A 213 14.92 -7.19 6.88
CA ASP A 213 16.26 -7.75 6.98
C ASP A 213 16.59 -8.61 5.73
N PRO A 214 17.88 -8.98 5.51
CA PRO A 214 18.28 -9.75 4.35
C PRO A 214 17.64 -11.14 4.23
N TYR A 215 17.28 -11.79 5.33
CA TYR A 215 16.67 -13.12 5.31
C TYR A 215 15.20 -13.07 4.91
N ALA A 216 14.50 -11.98 5.27
CA ALA A 216 13.13 -11.73 4.83
C ALA A 216 13.03 -11.58 3.30
N VAL A 217 14.09 -11.11 2.62
CA VAL A 217 14.16 -11.07 1.14
C VAL A 217 14.07 -12.49 0.57
N LEU A 218 14.86 -13.43 1.11
CA LEU A 218 14.81 -14.85 0.71
C LEU A 218 13.41 -15.44 0.93
N GLY A 219 12.79 -15.13 2.07
CA GLY A 219 11.45 -15.60 2.40
C GLY A 219 10.41 -15.21 1.34
N VAL A 220 10.42 -13.95 0.90
CA VAL A 220 9.50 -13.45 -0.12
C VAL A 220 9.84 -14.03 -1.50
N GLN A 221 11.11 -14.11 -1.86
CA GLN A 221 11.51 -14.71 -3.14
C GLN A 221 11.05 -16.16 -3.26
N ASN A 222 11.25 -16.96 -2.22
CA ASN A 222 10.88 -18.37 -2.23
C ASN A 222 9.36 -18.59 -2.21
N ALA A 223 8.65 -17.78 -1.43
CA ALA A 223 7.20 -17.95 -1.28
C ALA A 223 6.39 -17.47 -2.50
N PHE A 224 6.86 -16.44 -3.20
CA PHE A 224 6.09 -15.78 -4.28
C PHE A 224 6.76 -15.85 -5.65
N GLN A 225 7.94 -16.44 -5.77
CA GLN A 225 8.73 -16.38 -7.00
C GLN A 225 8.96 -14.93 -7.47
N LEU A 226 8.88 -13.97 -6.53
CA LEU A 226 9.06 -12.55 -6.79
C LEU A 226 10.56 -12.24 -6.84
N ARG A 227 11.04 -11.86 -8.02
CA ARG A 227 12.43 -11.40 -8.20
C ARG A 227 12.43 -9.89 -8.43
N PRO A 228 12.58 -9.07 -7.37
CA PRO A 228 12.54 -7.62 -7.50
C PRO A 228 13.77 -7.11 -8.26
N ASP A 229 13.65 -5.94 -8.91
CA ASP A 229 14.79 -5.24 -9.52
C ASP A 229 15.71 -4.67 -8.46
N ILE A 230 15.14 -4.21 -7.33
CA ILE A 230 15.86 -3.58 -6.22
C ILE A 230 15.31 -4.07 -4.89
N VAL A 231 16.20 -4.28 -3.93
CA VAL A 231 15.87 -4.40 -2.50
C VAL A 231 16.20 -3.09 -1.80
N ALA A 232 15.28 -2.61 -0.96
CA ALA A 232 15.42 -1.40 -0.16
C ALA A 232 14.92 -1.61 1.29
N GLY A 233 14.85 -0.53 2.06
CA GLY A 233 14.40 -0.57 3.45
C GLY A 233 15.49 -0.96 4.44
N PRO A 234 15.14 -1.40 5.67
CA PRO A 234 16.11 -1.78 6.69
C PRO A 234 17.13 -2.83 6.24
N ALA A 235 16.74 -3.77 5.38
CA ALA A 235 17.63 -4.78 4.78
C ALA A 235 18.79 -4.20 3.97
N ALA A 236 18.75 -2.93 3.60
CA ALA A 236 19.78 -2.25 2.83
C ALA A 236 20.36 -1.02 3.58
N ASN A 237 20.20 -0.95 4.91
CA ASN A 237 20.54 0.24 5.68
C ASN A 237 22.05 0.40 5.99
N THR A 238 22.85 -0.63 5.73
CA THR A 238 24.32 -0.61 5.88
C THR A 238 24.97 -1.27 4.69
N THR A 239 26.23 -0.93 4.40
CA THR A 239 27.03 -1.55 3.34
C THR A 239 27.11 -3.08 3.50
N ALA A 240 27.31 -3.55 4.73
CA ALA A 240 27.36 -4.97 5.03
C ALA A 240 26.02 -5.68 4.73
N ALA A 241 24.89 -5.04 5.04
CA ALA A 241 23.57 -5.58 4.73
C ALA A 241 23.31 -5.61 3.21
N VAL A 242 23.71 -4.58 2.47
CA VAL A 242 23.67 -4.54 1.00
C VAL A 242 24.46 -5.69 0.38
N GLU A 243 25.68 -5.91 0.84
CA GLU A 243 26.53 -7.03 0.40
C GLU A 243 25.89 -8.38 0.74
N LEU A 244 25.33 -8.52 1.94
CA LEU A 244 24.66 -9.74 2.37
C LEU A 244 23.41 -10.04 1.51
N VAL A 245 22.56 -9.06 1.23
CA VAL A 245 21.41 -9.22 0.32
C VAL A 245 21.89 -9.71 -1.04
N LYS A 246 22.91 -9.04 -1.62
CA LYS A 246 23.46 -9.43 -2.92
C LYS A 246 24.01 -10.86 -2.90
N LYS A 247 24.75 -11.23 -1.85
CA LYS A 247 25.30 -12.58 -1.68
C LYS A 247 24.22 -13.65 -1.58
N LEU A 248 23.16 -13.41 -0.81
CA LEU A 248 22.10 -14.39 -0.54
C LEU A 248 21.12 -14.53 -1.70
N THR A 249 20.82 -13.45 -2.41
CA THR A 249 19.68 -13.37 -3.34
C THR A 249 20.05 -13.07 -4.78
N GLY A 250 21.27 -12.60 -5.02
CA GLY A 250 21.71 -12.09 -6.34
C GLY A 250 21.04 -10.77 -6.74
N VAL A 251 20.19 -10.18 -5.89
CA VAL A 251 19.48 -8.94 -6.18
C VAL A 251 20.28 -7.74 -5.71
N ARG A 252 20.20 -6.65 -6.46
CA ARG A 252 20.76 -5.35 -6.07
C ARG A 252 20.01 -4.80 -4.87
N ALA A 253 20.74 -4.31 -3.87
CA ALA A 253 20.15 -3.60 -2.73
C ALA A 253 20.67 -2.17 -2.67
N LEU A 254 19.77 -1.20 -2.36
CA LEU A 254 20.09 0.22 -2.30
C LEU A 254 19.59 0.83 -0.98
N ASN A 255 20.48 1.51 -0.27
CA ASN A 255 20.07 2.40 0.81
C ASN A 255 19.53 3.70 0.22
N LEU A 256 18.22 3.79 0.01
CA LEU A 256 17.59 4.94 -0.66
C LEU A 256 17.73 6.28 0.10
N ARG A 257 18.30 6.27 1.31
CA ARG A 257 18.64 7.47 2.08
C ARG A 257 20.07 7.95 1.87
N ASP A 258 20.90 7.13 1.22
CA ASP A 258 22.26 7.48 0.86
C ASP A 258 22.30 8.20 -0.48
N ALA A 259 23.11 9.26 -0.58
CA ALA A 259 23.16 10.11 -1.77
C ALA A 259 23.64 9.34 -3.03
N GLY A 260 24.64 8.45 -2.87
CA GLY A 260 25.16 7.66 -3.97
C GLY A 260 24.14 6.64 -4.48
N ALA A 261 23.43 5.97 -3.55
CA ALA A 261 22.37 5.03 -3.89
C ALA A 261 21.14 5.74 -4.49
N ALA A 262 20.85 6.97 -4.04
CA ALA A 262 19.80 7.80 -4.64
C ALA A 262 20.11 8.14 -6.10
N GLU A 263 21.36 8.47 -6.41
CA GLU A 263 21.79 8.74 -7.80
C GLU A 263 21.69 7.48 -8.68
N GLU A 264 22.04 6.32 -8.14
CA GLU A 264 21.89 5.05 -8.84
C GLU A 264 20.40 4.73 -9.14
N LEU A 265 19.50 4.97 -8.19
CA LEU A 265 18.07 4.87 -8.42
C LEU A 265 17.61 5.86 -9.50
N ARG A 266 18.10 7.09 -9.48
CA ARG A 266 17.81 8.13 -10.45
C ARG A 266 18.14 7.69 -11.88
N MET A 267 19.34 7.19 -12.08
CA MET A 267 19.78 6.65 -13.39
C MET A 267 18.92 5.47 -13.84
N LEU A 268 18.46 4.62 -12.90
CA LEU A 268 17.60 3.50 -13.24
C LEU A 268 16.20 3.96 -13.66
N LEU A 269 15.63 4.95 -12.97
CA LEU A 269 14.34 5.57 -13.33
C LEU A 269 14.44 6.25 -14.70
N ASP A 270 15.52 6.99 -14.96
CA ASP A 270 15.73 7.64 -16.25
C ASP A 270 15.74 6.62 -17.39
N ARG A 271 16.47 5.53 -17.23
CA ARG A 271 16.58 4.49 -18.24
C ARG A 271 15.27 3.69 -18.45
N LYS A 272 14.58 3.33 -17.38
CA LYS A 272 13.42 2.43 -17.44
C LYS A 272 12.09 3.13 -17.66
N ILE A 273 11.97 4.38 -17.23
CA ILE A 273 10.71 5.13 -17.21
C ILE A 273 10.80 6.35 -18.12
N VAL A 274 11.76 7.25 -17.88
CA VAL A 274 11.78 8.57 -18.57
C VAL A 274 12.12 8.44 -20.03
N ALA A 275 13.21 7.73 -20.37
CA ALA A 275 13.67 7.59 -21.75
C ALA A 275 12.63 6.93 -22.68
N PRO A 276 11.90 5.87 -22.29
CA PRO A 276 10.83 5.29 -23.11
C PRO A 276 9.63 6.20 -23.34
N LEU A 277 9.37 7.18 -22.47
CA LEU A 277 8.26 8.13 -22.63
C LEU A 277 8.59 9.29 -23.59
N GLN A 278 9.86 9.46 -23.93
CA GLN A 278 10.33 10.52 -24.83
C GLN A 278 10.48 10.05 -26.28
N THR A 279 10.30 8.77 -26.54
CA THR A 279 10.34 8.14 -27.87
C THR A 279 8.94 7.91 -28.42
#